data_0805f2a7c4654004779555ad60062ccf
#
_entry.id   0805f2a7c4654004779555ad60062ccf
#
_cell.length_a   1.000
_cell.length_b   1.000
_cell.length_c   1.000
_cell.angle_alpha   90.00
_cell.angle_beta   90.00
_cell.angle_gamma   90.00
#
_symmetry.space_group_name_H-M   'P 1'
#
loop_
_entity.id
_entity.type
_entity.pdbx_description
1 polymer ?
#
loop_
_entity_poly.entity_id
_entity_poly.type
_entity_poly.pdbx_seq_one_letter_code
_entity_poly.pdbx_strand_id
1 'polypeptide(L)'
;MENFDPLGIHTGESIVVAPSQTLSNKDYYFLRELSIRIVRHIGIVGECNVQYAYDPNAMDYRVIEVNARLSRSSALASKATGYPLAFVAAKLGLGYGLFDLKNSVTKTTPAFFEPALDYIVCKIPRWDLSKFHGVSRKIGSSMKSVGEVMAIGRSFEEAIQKGLRMIGQGAHGFVGNKELQVANVDEALKEPTDRRIFVISKAMRAGY
;
A
#
# COMPACT_ATOMS: atom_id res chain seq x y z
N MET A 1 1.93 -5.58 -3.59
CA MET A 1 2.15 -4.37 -2.76
C MET A 1 2.39 -4.80 -1.33
N GLU A 2 3.18 -4.05 -0.61
CA GLU A 2 3.58 -4.35 0.76
C GLU A 2 3.21 -3.19 1.68
N ASN A 3 2.62 -3.49 2.85
CA ASN A 3 2.34 -2.50 3.87
C ASN A 3 3.59 -2.25 4.71
N PHE A 4 3.93 -0.99 4.89
CA PHE A 4 5.01 -0.56 5.77
C PHE A 4 4.64 -0.69 7.24
N ASP A 5 3.40 -0.41 7.57
CA ASP A 5 2.87 -0.48 8.93
C ASP A 5 2.55 -1.92 9.34
N PRO A 6 2.72 -2.27 10.63
CA PRO A 6 2.45 -3.62 11.14
C PRO A 6 0.96 -3.97 11.09
N LEU A 7 0.68 -5.26 11.32
CA LEU A 7 -0.69 -5.76 11.47
C LEU A 7 -1.49 -4.99 12.52
N GLY A 8 -2.80 -4.89 12.31
CA GLY A 8 -3.73 -4.15 13.15
C GLY A 8 -3.97 -2.72 12.69
N ILE A 9 -3.20 -2.22 11.74
CA ILE A 9 -3.43 -0.94 11.09
C ILE A 9 -4.29 -1.15 9.85
N HIS A 10 -5.38 -0.39 9.72
CA HIS A 10 -6.24 -0.43 8.54
C HIS A 10 -5.43 -0.06 7.28
N THR A 11 -5.69 -0.73 6.16
CA THR A 11 -4.94 -0.49 4.89
C THR A 11 -5.03 0.96 4.40
N GLY A 12 -6.14 1.64 4.68
CA GLY A 12 -6.30 3.08 4.40
C GLY A 12 -5.38 3.98 5.23
N GLU A 13 -4.91 3.48 6.38
CA GLU A 13 -4.03 4.19 7.31
C GLU A 13 -2.54 3.84 7.11
N SER A 14 -2.26 2.84 6.29
CA SER A 14 -0.90 2.32 6.11
C SER A 14 -0.17 3.01 4.97
N ILE A 15 1.15 3.17 5.14
CA ILE A 15 2.07 3.45 4.05
C ILE A 15 2.23 2.15 3.25
N VAL A 16 2.09 2.22 1.93
CA VAL A 16 2.14 1.05 1.05
C VAL A 16 3.17 1.28 -0.04
N VAL A 17 3.95 0.25 -0.34
CA VAL A 17 5.01 0.26 -1.35
C VAL A 17 4.73 -0.76 -2.43
N ALA A 18 4.96 -0.41 -3.67
CA ALA A 18 4.91 -1.30 -4.82
C ALA A 18 6.14 -1.06 -5.73
N PRO A 19 6.82 -2.13 -6.19
CA PRO A 19 6.66 -3.53 -5.78
C PRO A 19 7.02 -3.76 -4.31
N SER A 20 6.73 -4.95 -3.77
CA SER A 20 7.19 -5.33 -2.42
C SER A 20 8.71 -5.27 -2.34
N GLN A 21 9.23 -4.76 -1.21
CA GLN A 21 10.66 -4.52 -1.03
C GLN A 21 11.35 -5.60 -0.21
N THR A 22 10.61 -6.27 0.69
CA THR A 22 11.17 -7.24 1.65
C THR A 22 10.85 -8.68 1.33
N LEU A 23 9.88 -8.95 0.43
CA LEU A 23 9.55 -10.30 0.01
C LEU A 23 10.61 -10.86 -0.95
N SER A 24 11.07 -12.09 -0.69
CA SER A 24 11.84 -12.84 -1.68
C SER A 24 10.98 -13.26 -2.87
N ASN A 25 11.60 -13.65 -3.99
CA ASN A 25 10.87 -14.22 -5.11
C ASN A 25 10.05 -15.44 -4.71
N LYS A 26 10.58 -16.29 -3.83
CA LYS A 26 9.88 -17.47 -3.31
C LYS A 26 8.59 -17.07 -2.59
N ASP A 27 8.66 -16.09 -1.70
CA ASP A 27 7.50 -15.60 -0.94
C ASP A 27 6.46 -14.96 -1.86
N TYR A 28 6.92 -14.15 -2.81
CA TYR A 28 6.06 -13.51 -3.79
C TYR A 28 5.26 -14.53 -4.61
N TYR A 29 5.93 -15.52 -5.19
CA TYR A 29 5.26 -16.56 -5.97
C TYR A 29 4.39 -17.47 -5.14
N PHE A 30 4.75 -17.73 -3.88
CA PHE A 30 3.91 -18.47 -2.94
C PHE A 30 2.58 -17.74 -2.68
N LEU A 31 2.63 -16.46 -2.32
CA LEU A 31 1.42 -15.65 -2.09
C LEU A 31 0.59 -15.46 -3.36
N ARG A 32 1.25 -15.35 -4.51
CA ARG A 32 0.57 -15.30 -5.81
C ARG A 32 -0.20 -16.58 -6.09
N GLU A 33 0.40 -17.74 -5.89
CA GLU A 33 -0.26 -19.04 -6.08
C GLU A 33 -1.47 -19.19 -5.13
N LEU A 34 -1.31 -18.81 -3.87
CA LEU A 34 -2.41 -18.80 -2.91
C LEU A 34 -3.57 -17.90 -3.38
N SER A 35 -3.27 -16.72 -3.89
CA SER A 35 -4.28 -15.79 -4.40
C SER A 35 -5.06 -16.40 -5.57
N ILE A 36 -4.37 -17.05 -6.51
CA ILE A 36 -5.01 -17.73 -7.64
C ILE A 36 -5.94 -18.84 -7.16
N ARG A 37 -5.49 -19.65 -6.19
CA ARG A 37 -6.30 -20.73 -5.61
C ARG A 37 -7.54 -20.20 -4.90
N ILE A 38 -7.41 -19.14 -4.11
CA ILE A 38 -8.53 -18.48 -3.40
C ILE A 38 -9.55 -17.95 -4.41
N VAL A 39 -9.11 -17.20 -5.40
CA VAL A 39 -9.99 -16.62 -6.42
C VAL A 39 -10.76 -17.69 -7.19
N ARG A 40 -10.08 -18.75 -7.57
CA ARG A 40 -10.71 -19.92 -8.25
C ARG A 40 -11.71 -20.64 -7.36
N HIS A 41 -11.35 -20.85 -6.09
CA HIS A 41 -12.23 -21.54 -5.12
C HIS A 41 -13.52 -20.78 -4.85
N ILE A 42 -13.43 -19.46 -4.73
CA ILE A 42 -14.60 -18.59 -4.50
C ILE A 42 -15.40 -18.38 -5.80
N GLY A 43 -14.78 -18.56 -6.97
CA GLY A 43 -15.42 -18.33 -8.27
C GLY A 43 -15.55 -16.85 -8.62
N ILE A 44 -14.58 -16.02 -8.20
CA ILE A 44 -14.60 -14.57 -8.48
C ILE A 44 -14.34 -14.34 -9.97
N VAL A 45 -15.24 -13.58 -10.60
CA VAL A 45 -15.09 -13.05 -11.97
C VAL A 45 -15.00 -11.53 -11.87
N GLY A 46 -13.88 -10.97 -12.33
CA GLY A 46 -13.62 -9.54 -12.25
C GLY A 46 -12.41 -9.22 -11.38
N GLU A 47 -12.44 -8.10 -10.69
CA GLU A 47 -11.35 -7.65 -9.83
C GLU A 47 -11.57 -8.09 -8.38
N CYS A 48 -10.48 -8.42 -7.72
CA CYS A 48 -10.48 -8.65 -6.29
C CYS A 48 -9.13 -8.23 -5.66
N ASN A 49 -9.17 -8.00 -4.35
CA ASN A 49 -8.02 -7.76 -3.51
C ASN A 49 -7.94 -8.85 -2.45
N VAL A 50 -6.79 -9.50 -2.32
CA VAL A 50 -6.50 -10.47 -1.26
C VAL A 50 -5.45 -9.89 -0.33
N GLN A 51 -5.72 -9.86 0.97
CA GLN A 51 -4.81 -9.34 1.98
C GLN A 51 -4.29 -10.48 2.86
N TYR A 52 -2.99 -10.48 3.05
CA TYR A 52 -2.28 -11.46 3.87
C TYR A 52 -1.58 -10.80 5.05
N ALA A 53 -1.58 -11.50 6.18
CA ALA A 53 -0.52 -11.40 7.18
C ALA A 53 0.48 -12.50 6.86
N TYR A 54 1.75 -12.17 6.74
CA TYR A 54 2.80 -13.10 6.34
C TYR A 54 4.04 -12.95 7.20
N ASP A 55 4.54 -14.08 7.72
CA ASP A 55 5.83 -14.18 8.38
C ASP A 55 6.82 -14.91 7.46
N PRO A 56 7.76 -14.21 6.84
CA PRO A 56 8.72 -14.82 5.92
C PRO A 56 9.70 -15.79 6.60
N ASN A 57 9.94 -15.66 7.91
CA ASN A 57 10.86 -16.52 8.63
C ASN A 57 10.26 -17.92 8.88
N ALA A 58 8.98 -17.97 9.22
CA ALA A 58 8.25 -19.20 9.44
C ALA A 58 7.52 -19.71 8.20
N MET A 59 7.47 -18.93 7.12
CA MET A 59 6.57 -19.13 5.98
C MET A 59 5.10 -19.30 6.41
N ASP A 60 4.71 -18.69 7.53
CA ASP A 60 3.36 -18.74 8.06
C ASP A 60 2.54 -17.58 7.50
N TYR A 61 1.27 -17.82 7.21
CA TYR A 61 0.38 -16.82 6.64
C TYR A 61 -1.04 -16.91 7.21
N ARG A 62 -1.70 -15.79 7.20
CA ARG A 62 -3.14 -15.69 7.43
C ARG A 62 -3.78 -14.87 6.32
N VAL A 63 -4.90 -15.34 5.79
CA VAL A 63 -5.75 -14.53 4.92
C VAL A 63 -6.56 -13.60 5.82
N ILE A 64 -6.34 -12.31 5.69
CA ILE A 64 -7.03 -11.30 6.48
C ILE A 64 -8.41 -11.05 5.90
N GLU A 65 -8.47 -10.77 4.60
CA GLU A 65 -9.72 -10.56 3.89
C GLU A 65 -9.56 -10.73 2.38
N VAL A 66 -10.69 -10.99 1.73
CA VAL A 66 -10.83 -10.99 0.27
C VAL A 66 -11.93 -10.03 -0.11
N ASN A 67 -11.59 -8.98 -0.84
CA ASN A 67 -12.55 -8.01 -1.33
C ASN A 67 -12.82 -8.27 -2.82
N ALA A 68 -13.94 -8.92 -3.13
CA ALA A 68 -14.36 -9.26 -4.50
C ALA A 68 -15.03 -8.04 -5.18
N ARG A 69 -14.35 -6.93 -5.22
CA ARG A 69 -14.84 -5.67 -5.77
C ARG A 69 -13.69 -4.70 -6.02
N LEU A 70 -13.91 -3.71 -6.87
CA LEU A 70 -13.01 -2.55 -6.97
C LEU A 70 -12.93 -1.81 -5.62
N SER A 71 -11.72 -1.42 -5.26
CA SER A 71 -11.42 -0.79 -3.98
C SER A 71 -10.40 0.34 -4.16
N ARG A 72 -10.06 1.03 -3.07
CA ARG A 72 -8.97 2.03 -3.09
C ARG A 72 -7.63 1.39 -3.46
N SER A 73 -7.37 0.18 -2.96
CA SER A 73 -6.15 -0.57 -3.32
C SER A 73 -6.13 -0.95 -4.79
N SER A 74 -7.26 -1.21 -5.40
CA SER A 74 -7.38 -1.44 -6.85
C SER A 74 -7.02 -0.18 -7.64
N ALA A 75 -7.54 0.97 -7.22
CA ALA A 75 -7.20 2.25 -7.83
C ALA A 75 -5.70 2.56 -7.70
N LEU A 76 -5.11 2.28 -6.53
CA LEU A 76 -3.67 2.41 -6.30
C LEU A 76 -2.88 1.47 -7.21
N ALA A 77 -3.26 0.19 -7.29
CA ALA A 77 -2.61 -0.78 -8.17
C ALA A 77 -2.70 -0.37 -9.64
N SER A 78 -3.87 0.11 -10.08
CA SER A 78 -4.06 0.59 -11.45
C SER A 78 -3.16 1.79 -11.78
N LYS A 79 -3.07 2.76 -10.88
CA LYS A 79 -2.19 3.93 -11.04
C LYS A 79 -0.70 3.54 -10.97
N ALA A 80 -0.34 2.66 -10.05
CA ALA A 80 1.05 2.22 -9.88
C ALA A 80 1.57 1.45 -11.07
N THR A 81 0.75 0.60 -11.67
CA THR A 81 1.15 -0.30 -12.75
C THR A 81 0.81 0.21 -14.15
N GLY A 82 -0.09 1.21 -14.26
CA GLY A 82 -0.68 1.60 -15.54
C GLY A 82 -1.66 0.56 -16.13
N TYR A 83 -1.94 -0.53 -15.39
CA TYR A 83 -2.89 -1.55 -15.83
C TYR A 83 -4.34 -1.08 -15.61
N PRO A 84 -5.22 -1.12 -16.63
CA PRO A 84 -6.57 -0.56 -16.52
C PRO A 84 -7.55 -1.52 -15.83
N LEU A 85 -7.39 -1.76 -14.52
CA LEU A 85 -8.18 -2.73 -13.76
C LEU A 85 -9.68 -2.54 -13.89
N ALA A 86 -10.19 -1.31 -13.79
CA ALA A 86 -11.62 -1.04 -13.85
C ALA A 86 -12.21 -1.37 -15.23
N PHE A 87 -11.48 -1.05 -16.30
CA PHE A 87 -11.89 -1.38 -17.67
C PHE A 87 -11.96 -2.89 -17.87
N VAL A 88 -10.92 -3.60 -17.46
CA VAL A 88 -10.86 -5.07 -17.61
C VAL A 88 -11.96 -5.72 -16.77
N ALA A 89 -12.13 -5.31 -15.51
CA ALA A 89 -13.17 -5.83 -14.62
C ALA A 89 -14.58 -5.63 -15.20
N ALA A 90 -14.86 -4.47 -15.79
CA ALA A 90 -16.14 -4.20 -16.44
C ALA A 90 -16.38 -5.14 -17.63
N LYS A 91 -15.37 -5.37 -18.46
CA LYS A 91 -15.45 -6.31 -19.58
C LYS A 91 -15.69 -7.74 -19.15
N LEU A 92 -14.96 -8.20 -18.09
CA LEU A 92 -15.19 -9.53 -17.52
C LEU A 92 -16.61 -9.68 -16.97
N GLY A 93 -17.14 -8.64 -16.31
CA GLY A 93 -18.51 -8.61 -15.81
C GLY A 93 -19.58 -8.67 -16.93
N LEU A 94 -19.22 -8.26 -18.13
CA LEU A 94 -20.08 -8.39 -19.34
C LEU A 94 -19.91 -9.73 -20.05
N GLY A 95 -19.10 -10.66 -19.51
CA GLY A 95 -18.93 -12.02 -20.05
C GLY A 95 -17.78 -12.17 -21.05
N TYR A 96 -16.94 -11.16 -21.25
CA TYR A 96 -15.74 -11.31 -22.06
C TYR A 96 -14.71 -12.17 -21.32
N GLY A 97 -14.01 -13.05 -22.03
CA GLY A 97 -12.88 -13.80 -21.50
C GLY A 97 -11.63 -12.91 -21.39
N LEU A 98 -10.78 -13.18 -20.39
CA LEU A 98 -9.54 -12.42 -20.23
C LEU A 98 -8.60 -12.56 -21.44
N PHE A 99 -8.67 -13.68 -22.14
CA PHE A 99 -7.90 -13.94 -23.35
C PHE A 99 -8.39 -13.14 -24.58
N ASP A 100 -9.65 -12.71 -24.57
CA ASP A 100 -10.26 -11.94 -25.67
C ASP A 100 -9.96 -10.45 -25.56
N LEU A 101 -9.39 -10.03 -24.43
CA LEU A 101 -9.16 -8.63 -24.12
C LEU A 101 -7.71 -8.21 -24.35
N LYS A 102 -7.57 -7.03 -24.90
CA LYS A 102 -6.28 -6.32 -24.94
C LYS A 102 -6.23 -5.25 -23.85
N ASN A 103 -5.03 -4.98 -23.38
CA ASN A 103 -4.79 -3.85 -22.49
C ASN A 103 -5.14 -2.54 -23.23
N SER A 104 -6.10 -1.78 -22.71
CA SER A 104 -6.59 -0.55 -23.34
C SER A 104 -5.57 0.59 -23.37
N VAL A 105 -4.55 0.53 -22.52
CA VAL A 105 -3.46 1.53 -22.43
C VAL A 105 -2.36 1.22 -23.45
N THR A 106 -1.83 0.01 -23.42
CA THR A 106 -0.77 -0.41 -24.34
C THR A 106 -1.29 -0.70 -25.76
N LYS A 107 -2.54 -1.12 -25.87
CA LYS A 107 -3.25 -1.53 -27.11
C LYS A 107 -2.65 -2.76 -27.82
N THR A 108 -1.50 -3.20 -27.42
CA THR A 108 -0.72 -4.29 -28.04
C THR A 108 -0.66 -5.54 -27.18
N THR A 109 -0.52 -5.40 -25.87
CA THR A 109 -0.41 -6.53 -24.95
C THR A 109 -1.76 -7.13 -24.59
N PRO A 110 -1.85 -8.48 -24.40
CA PRO A 110 -3.05 -9.11 -23.85
C PRO A 110 -3.36 -8.62 -22.44
N ALA A 111 -4.64 -8.64 -22.05
CA ALA A 111 -5.05 -8.22 -20.72
C ALA A 111 -4.55 -9.15 -19.59
N PHE A 112 -4.18 -10.39 -19.89
CA PHE A 112 -3.60 -11.33 -18.94
C PHE A 112 -2.09 -11.15 -18.72
N PHE A 113 -1.43 -10.25 -19.45
CA PHE A 113 -0.02 -9.96 -19.25
C PHE A 113 0.16 -9.17 -17.95
N GLU A 114 0.86 -9.76 -16.98
CA GLU A 114 1.09 -9.15 -15.68
C GLU A 114 2.08 -7.99 -15.80
N PRO A 115 1.74 -6.79 -15.29
CA PRO A 115 2.65 -5.65 -15.33
C PRO A 115 3.85 -5.87 -14.42
N ALA A 116 5.02 -5.43 -14.87
CA ALA A 116 6.25 -5.38 -14.09
C ALA A 116 6.68 -3.93 -13.91
N LEU A 117 7.19 -3.59 -12.72
CA LEU A 117 7.64 -2.23 -12.40
C LEU A 117 9.17 -2.16 -12.35
N ASP A 118 9.75 -1.19 -13.05
CA ASP A 118 11.15 -0.80 -12.96
C ASP A 118 11.34 0.50 -12.14
N TYR A 119 10.30 0.90 -11.43
CA TYR A 119 10.23 2.05 -10.52
C TYR A 119 9.50 1.68 -9.25
N ILE A 120 9.62 2.50 -8.24
CA ILE A 120 8.99 2.29 -6.94
C ILE A 120 7.88 3.31 -6.73
N VAL A 121 6.73 2.81 -6.27
CA VAL A 121 5.57 3.63 -5.93
C VAL A 121 5.35 3.55 -4.43
N CYS A 122 5.24 4.69 -3.77
CA CYS A 122 4.94 4.78 -2.35
C CYS A 122 3.63 5.56 -2.15
N LYS A 123 2.64 4.92 -1.52
CA LYS A 123 1.41 5.56 -1.08
C LYS A 123 1.55 5.99 0.36
N ILE A 124 1.27 7.25 0.66
CA ILE A 124 1.29 7.79 2.02
C ILE A 124 -0.08 8.39 2.34
N PRO A 125 -0.72 7.95 3.44
CA PRO A 125 -1.98 8.53 3.89
C PRO A 125 -1.79 9.96 4.39
N ARG A 126 -2.86 10.75 4.31
CA ARG A 126 -2.95 12.08 4.91
C ARG A 126 -4.00 12.07 6.02
N TRP A 127 -3.63 12.64 7.15
CA TRP A 127 -4.52 12.86 8.29
C TRP A 127 -4.64 14.34 8.61
N ASP A 128 -5.82 14.77 9.00
CA ASP A 128 -6.10 16.14 9.46
C ASP A 128 -6.48 16.16 10.96
N LEU A 129 -6.01 15.16 11.72
CA LEU A 129 -6.38 14.98 13.13
C LEU A 129 -6.02 16.17 14.03
N SER A 130 -4.98 16.93 13.67
CA SER A 130 -4.57 18.13 14.41
C SER A 130 -5.56 19.28 14.34
N LYS A 131 -6.52 19.25 13.39
CA LYS A 131 -7.56 20.26 13.24
C LYS A 131 -8.69 20.13 14.26
N PHE A 132 -8.78 18.99 14.93
CA PHE A 132 -9.88 18.67 15.84
C PHE A 132 -9.37 18.54 17.27
N HIS A 133 -10.03 19.24 18.20
CA HIS A 133 -9.75 19.12 19.63
C HIS A 133 -10.28 17.79 20.19
N GLY A 134 -9.52 17.15 21.06
CA GLY A 134 -9.94 15.93 21.76
C GLY A 134 -9.94 14.64 20.92
N VAL A 135 -9.51 14.70 19.67
CA VAL A 135 -9.43 13.49 18.81
C VAL A 135 -8.14 12.72 19.11
N SER A 136 -8.28 11.41 19.31
CA SER A 136 -7.13 10.51 19.45
C SER A 136 -6.33 10.44 18.16
N ARG A 137 -5.03 10.65 18.26
CA ARG A 137 -4.08 10.52 17.14
C ARG A 137 -3.62 9.09 16.88
N LYS A 138 -4.03 8.12 17.72
CA LYS A 138 -3.71 6.71 17.49
C LYS A 138 -4.41 6.22 16.23
N ILE A 139 -3.66 5.57 15.37
CA ILE A 139 -4.15 4.86 14.20
C ILE A 139 -4.31 3.37 14.53
N GLY A 140 -5.25 2.71 13.89
CA GLY A 140 -5.57 1.31 14.16
C GLY A 140 -6.48 0.73 13.08
N SER A 141 -7.42 -0.09 13.49
CA SER A 141 -8.36 -0.77 12.58
C SER A 141 -9.43 0.14 11.98
N SER A 142 -9.66 1.32 12.55
CA SER A 142 -10.60 2.31 12.02
C SER A 142 -9.93 3.29 11.09
N MET A 143 -10.61 3.67 10.01
CA MET A 143 -10.08 4.60 9.01
C MET A 143 -10.31 6.06 9.47
N LYS A 144 -9.22 6.81 9.65
CA LYS A 144 -9.20 8.22 10.06
C LYS A 144 -8.58 9.14 9.01
N SER A 145 -7.88 8.56 8.02
CA SER A 145 -7.26 9.31 6.94
C SER A 145 -8.30 10.00 6.06
N VAL A 146 -7.99 11.21 5.61
CA VAL A 146 -8.86 12.03 4.74
C VAL A 146 -8.50 11.94 3.27
N GLY A 147 -7.34 11.35 2.96
CA GLY A 147 -6.85 11.18 1.61
C GLY A 147 -5.50 10.50 1.61
N GLU A 148 -4.89 10.46 0.43
CA GLU A 148 -3.59 9.82 0.22
C GLU A 148 -2.86 10.48 -0.94
N VAL A 149 -1.54 10.37 -0.93
CA VAL A 149 -0.69 10.72 -2.06
C VAL A 149 0.01 9.48 -2.56
N MET A 150 0.34 9.47 -3.84
CA MET A 150 1.14 8.43 -4.47
C MET A 150 2.37 9.08 -5.10
N ALA A 151 3.55 8.70 -4.63
CA ALA A 151 4.82 9.16 -5.16
C ALA A 151 5.51 8.04 -5.94
N ILE A 152 6.19 8.41 -7.00
CA ILE A 152 6.96 7.51 -7.86
C ILE A 152 8.42 7.95 -7.83
N GLY A 153 9.33 6.99 -7.66
CA GLY A 153 10.77 7.21 -7.67
C GLY A 153 11.52 6.03 -8.29
N ARG A 154 12.80 6.23 -8.55
CA ARG A 154 13.68 5.15 -9.01
C ARG A 154 14.19 4.27 -7.87
N SER A 155 14.21 4.81 -6.65
CA SER A 155 14.52 4.08 -5.43
C SER A 155 13.43 4.28 -4.37
N PHE A 156 13.42 3.41 -3.36
CA PHE A 156 12.52 3.54 -2.21
C PHE A 156 12.71 4.87 -1.49
N GLU A 157 13.97 5.27 -1.28
CA GLU A 157 14.33 6.51 -0.60
C GLU A 157 13.80 7.73 -1.35
N GLU A 158 13.90 7.74 -2.67
CA GLU A 158 13.34 8.82 -3.49
C GLU A 158 11.82 8.88 -3.38
N ALA A 159 11.15 7.73 -3.50
CA ALA A 159 9.69 7.65 -3.47
C ALA A 159 9.12 8.09 -2.12
N ILE A 160 9.69 7.64 -1.00
CA ILE A 160 9.21 8.01 0.34
C ILE A 160 9.45 9.49 0.63
N GLN A 161 10.61 10.05 0.22
CA GLN A 161 10.91 11.46 0.37
C GLN A 161 9.91 12.34 -0.39
N LYS A 162 9.62 11.99 -1.64
CA LYS A 162 8.60 12.68 -2.44
C LYS A 162 7.23 12.62 -1.79
N GLY A 163 6.80 11.44 -1.39
CA GLY A 163 5.49 11.22 -0.78
C GLY A 163 5.29 12.03 0.49
N LEU A 164 6.27 12.04 1.38
CA LEU A 164 6.20 12.80 2.62
C LEU A 164 6.13 14.32 2.39
N ARG A 165 6.81 14.84 1.37
CA ARG A 165 6.66 16.26 0.98
C ARG A 165 5.28 16.55 0.40
N MET A 166 4.73 15.62 -0.39
CA MET A 166 3.44 15.79 -1.07
C MET A 166 2.23 15.84 -0.13
N ILE A 167 2.31 15.25 1.07
CA ILE A 167 1.20 15.29 2.03
C ILE A 167 0.90 16.70 2.55
N GLY A 168 1.81 17.67 2.39
CA GLY A 168 1.55 19.10 2.64
C GLY A 168 1.28 19.46 4.10
N GLN A 169 1.87 18.75 5.05
CA GLN A 169 1.73 18.97 6.50
C GLN A 169 2.97 19.63 7.13
N GLY A 170 3.69 20.44 6.37
CA GLY A 170 4.93 21.08 6.82
C GLY A 170 6.14 20.13 6.87
N ALA A 171 5.97 18.87 6.45
CA ALA A 171 7.05 17.91 6.38
C ALA A 171 7.93 18.11 5.15
N HIS A 172 9.24 18.13 5.36
CA HIS A 172 10.24 18.28 4.30
C HIS A 172 10.76 16.94 3.76
N GLY A 173 10.16 15.83 4.18
CA GLY A 173 10.53 14.46 3.82
C GLY A 173 10.87 13.64 5.06
N PHE A 174 11.52 12.49 4.86
CA PHE A 174 12.03 11.61 5.90
C PHE A 174 13.34 12.16 6.49
N VAL A 175 13.21 13.30 7.16
CA VAL A 175 14.33 14.06 7.72
C VAL A 175 13.94 14.62 9.09
N GLY A 176 14.87 15.28 9.79
CA GLY A 176 14.59 15.95 11.05
C GLY A 176 13.69 17.19 10.84
N ASN A 177 12.39 17.00 10.93
CA ASN A 177 11.41 18.07 10.87
C ASN A 177 11.34 18.77 12.25
N LYS A 178 11.70 20.04 12.33
CA LYS A 178 11.81 20.79 13.60
C LYS A 178 10.49 20.87 14.37
N GLU A 179 9.36 20.90 13.67
CA GLU A 179 8.02 21.01 14.25
C GLU A 179 7.49 19.69 14.85
N LEU A 180 8.19 18.60 14.63
CA LEU A 180 7.81 17.27 15.08
C LEU A 180 8.70 16.84 16.25
N GLN A 181 8.75 17.67 17.30
CA GLN A 181 9.49 17.32 18.50
C GLN A 181 8.72 16.27 19.31
N VAL A 182 9.42 15.19 19.63
CA VAL A 182 8.95 14.11 20.49
C VAL A 182 9.81 14.10 21.74
N ALA A 183 9.19 14.17 22.90
CA ALA A 183 9.91 14.21 24.17
C ALA A 183 10.59 12.86 24.49
N ASN A 184 9.87 11.75 24.25
CA ASN A 184 10.36 10.39 24.46
C ASN A 184 10.20 9.57 23.18
N VAL A 185 11.33 9.19 22.55
CA VAL A 185 11.35 8.45 21.29
C VAL A 185 10.84 7.02 21.50
N ASP A 186 11.24 6.35 22.59
CA ASP A 186 10.88 4.97 22.87
C ASP A 186 9.36 4.78 23.02
N GLU A 187 8.72 5.68 23.75
CA GLU A 187 7.25 5.67 23.90
C GLU A 187 6.55 5.99 22.58
N ALA A 188 7.05 6.98 21.86
CA ALA A 188 6.46 7.42 20.61
C ALA A 188 6.59 6.36 19.49
N LEU A 189 7.61 5.51 19.52
CA LEU A 189 7.75 4.37 18.60
C LEU A 189 6.76 3.25 18.89
N LYS A 190 6.41 3.04 20.17
CA LYS A 190 5.44 2.00 20.57
C LYS A 190 4.01 2.35 20.18
N GLU A 191 3.68 3.63 20.12
CA GLU A 191 2.33 4.08 19.78
C GLU A 191 2.18 4.37 18.28
N PRO A 192 1.28 3.66 17.56
CA PRO A 192 0.98 3.97 16.18
C PRO A 192 0.16 5.26 16.09
N THR A 193 0.79 6.32 15.62
CA THR A 193 0.14 7.62 15.38
C THR A 193 0.35 8.07 13.94
N ASP A 194 -0.42 9.07 13.53
CA ASP A 194 -0.26 9.75 12.24
C ASP A 194 1.13 10.40 12.03
N ARG A 195 1.94 10.48 13.09
CA ARG A 195 3.31 11.06 13.07
C ARG A 195 4.41 10.02 13.23
N ARG A 196 4.10 8.74 13.40
CA ARG A 196 5.09 7.70 13.67
C ARG A 196 6.24 7.66 12.66
N ILE A 197 5.95 7.90 11.38
CA ILE A 197 6.99 7.91 10.33
C ILE A 197 8.09 8.95 10.61
N PHE A 198 7.74 10.09 11.17
CA PHE A 198 8.71 11.13 11.54
C PHE A 198 9.45 10.79 12.84
N VAL A 199 8.79 10.08 13.75
CA VAL A 199 9.45 9.53 14.97
C VAL A 199 10.50 8.51 14.57
N ILE A 200 10.19 7.62 13.61
CA ILE A 200 11.15 6.65 13.04
C ILE A 200 12.35 7.39 12.44
N SER A 201 12.12 8.45 11.66
CA SER A 201 13.21 9.25 11.12
C SER A 201 14.12 9.85 12.20
N LYS A 202 13.52 10.32 13.29
CA LYS A 202 14.29 10.85 14.43
C LYS A 202 15.09 9.75 15.14
N ALA A 203 14.47 8.59 15.36
CA ALA A 203 15.11 7.43 16.00
C ALA A 203 16.33 6.97 15.20
N MET A 204 16.19 6.75 13.91
CA MET A 204 17.31 6.35 13.03
C MET A 204 18.46 7.35 13.05
N ARG A 205 18.19 8.65 13.12
CA ARG A 205 19.22 9.68 13.24
C ARG A 205 19.90 9.70 14.62
N ALA A 206 19.23 9.19 15.63
CA ALA A 206 19.78 9.05 16.99
C ALA A 206 20.54 7.72 17.19
N GLY A 207 20.59 6.84 16.18
CA GLY A 207 21.31 5.58 16.22
C GLY A 207 20.51 4.39 16.76
N TYR A 208 19.18 4.47 16.77
CA TYR A 208 18.30 3.33 17.12
C TYR A 208 18.35 2.26 16.05
#